data_40d1ae6a599cb82107ebbb5e4e86c955
#
_entry.id   40d1ae6a599cb82107ebbb5e4e86c955
#
_cell.length_a   1.000
_cell.length_b   1.000
_cell.length_c   1.000
_cell.angle_alpha   90.00
_cell.angle_beta   90.00
_cell.angle_gamma   90.00
#
_symmetry.space_group_name_H-M   'P 1'
#
loop_
_entity.id
_entity.type
_entity.pdbx_description
1 polymer ?
#
loop_
_entity_poly.entity_id
_entity_poly.type
_entity_poly.pdbx_seq_one_letter_code
_entity_poly.pdbx_strand_id
1 'polypeptide(L)'
;MHVYVIFCHPSRRSFSASVLDAFTKGLDDAGHSYEVTDLYEMGFESEMDEEQYLRETSGRSDLPVPRDVEMEHAKINRANGLAFIYPVWWSDCPAKLKGWFDRVLTCGYAYFYDQEGARGTRMSIEKALVLCSAGHTTDHLEEIGIAASMRHIMLNDRLLGVGVGQAQMEILGGMMPLDDTYREQNLQRAYELGKLF
;
A
#
# COMPACT_ATOMS: atom_id res chain seq x y z
N MET A 1 4.88 13.44 -11.61
CA MET A 1 4.75 13.25 -10.15
C MET A 1 5.91 12.42 -9.63
N HIS A 2 6.20 12.45 -8.33
CA HIS A 2 7.07 11.48 -7.67
C HIS A 2 6.21 10.44 -6.94
N VAL A 3 6.37 9.16 -7.27
CA VAL A 3 5.53 8.06 -6.75
C VAL A 3 6.36 7.19 -5.80
N TYR A 4 5.91 7.03 -4.56
CA TYR A 4 6.50 6.06 -3.66
C TYR A 4 5.76 4.73 -3.78
N VAL A 5 6.48 3.69 -4.21
CA VAL A 5 5.93 2.34 -4.46
C VAL A 5 6.36 1.39 -3.35
N ILE A 6 5.38 0.86 -2.62
CA ILE A 6 5.56 -0.12 -1.56
C ILE A 6 5.24 -1.51 -2.13
N PHE A 7 6.26 -2.33 -2.29
CA PHE A 7 6.15 -3.70 -2.79
C PHE A 7 6.28 -4.71 -1.65
N CYS A 8 5.38 -5.69 -1.62
CA CYS A 8 5.36 -6.68 -0.57
C CYS A 8 5.11 -8.10 -1.13
N HIS A 9 6.20 -8.82 -1.44
CA HIS A 9 6.15 -10.25 -1.79
C HIS A 9 7.48 -10.92 -1.46
N PRO A 10 7.51 -12.15 -0.85
CA PRO A 10 8.76 -12.83 -0.47
C PRO A 10 9.59 -13.34 -1.66
N SER A 11 9.06 -13.32 -2.87
CA SER A 11 9.74 -13.82 -4.07
C SER A 11 9.70 -12.81 -5.21
N ARG A 12 10.87 -12.45 -5.73
CA ARG A 12 11.01 -11.62 -6.94
C ARG A 12 10.63 -12.35 -8.24
N ARG A 13 10.33 -13.66 -8.16
CA ARG A 13 9.82 -14.48 -9.28
C ARG A 13 8.29 -14.62 -9.26
N SER A 14 7.62 -13.85 -8.43
CA SER A 14 6.16 -13.88 -8.28
C SER A 14 5.45 -13.08 -9.38
N PHE A 15 4.16 -13.35 -9.57
CA PHE A 15 3.32 -12.53 -10.42
C PHE A 15 3.24 -11.07 -9.92
N SER A 16 3.19 -10.85 -8.61
CA SER A 16 3.23 -9.49 -8.03
C SER A 16 4.52 -8.73 -8.41
N ALA A 17 5.65 -9.42 -8.57
CA ALA A 17 6.88 -8.79 -9.07
C ALA A 17 6.75 -8.39 -10.54
N SER A 18 6.13 -9.22 -11.38
CA SER A 18 5.83 -8.85 -12.78
C SER A 18 4.85 -7.67 -12.86
N VAL A 19 3.90 -7.58 -11.94
CA VAL A 19 2.99 -6.41 -11.80
C VAL A 19 3.78 -5.15 -11.46
N LEU A 20 4.74 -5.24 -10.52
CA LEU A 20 5.63 -4.11 -10.19
C LEU A 20 6.41 -3.64 -11.43
N ASP A 21 7.02 -4.57 -12.17
CA ASP A 21 7.80 -4.24 -13.36
C ASP A 21 6.94 -3.58 -14.44
N ALA A 22 5.73 -4.08 -14.66
CA ALA A 22 4.78 -3.50 -15.62
C ALA A 22 4.31 -2.10 -15.21
N PHE A 23 3.98 -1.92 -13.93
CA PHE A 23 3.52 -0.64 -13.38
C PHE A 23 4.63 0.43 -13.44
N THR A 24 5.85 0.10 -13.00
CA THR A 24 6.97 1.05 -13.02
C THR A 24 7.38 1.41 -14.44
N LYS A 25 7.31 0.45 -15.40
CA LYS A 25 7.47 0.77 -16.81
C LYS A 25 6.43 1.78 -17.30
N GLY A 26 5.18 1.65 -16.86
CA GLY A 26 4.13 2.63 -17.16
C GLY A 26 4.44 4.01 -16.61
N LEU A 27 4.95 4.10 -15.37
CA LEU A 27 5.41 5.36 -14.76
C LEU A 27 6.55 6.01 -15.58
N ASP A 28 7.55 5.22 -15.99
CA ASP A 28 8.66 5.69 -16.81
C ASP A 28 8.18 6.25 -18.15
N ASP A 29 7.31 5.51 -18.84
CA ASP A 29 6.77 5.92 -20.16
C ASP A 29 5.89 7.20 -20.06
N ALA A 30 5.33 7.49 -18.88
CA ALA A 30 4.59 8.72 -18.59
C ALA A 30 5.46 9.87 -18.04
N GLY A 31 6.76 9.63 -17.83
CA GLY A 31 7.70 10.63 -17.32
C GLY A 31 7.56 10.91 -15.81
N HIS A 32 7.01 9.98 -15.05
CA HIS A 32 6.98 10.05 -13.59
C HIS A 32 8.30 9.55 -13.00
N SER A 33 8.76 10.17 -11.92
CA SER A 33 9.82 9.60 -11.09
C SER A 33 9.21 8.72 -9.99
N TYR A 34 9.95 7.71 -9.55
CA TYR A 34 9.47 6.85 -8.48
C TYR A 34 10.62 6.32 -7.61
N GLU A 35 10.28 5.90 -6.40
CA GLU A 35 11.14 5.15 -5.49
C GLU A 35 10.41 3.89 -5.06
N VAL A 36 11.07 2.72 -5.15
CA VAL A 36 10.49 1.43 -4.76
C VAL A 36 11.10 0.97 -3.44
N THR A 37 10.24 0.61 -2.49
CA THR A 37 10.64 -0.15 -1.31
C THR A 37 10.09 -1.58 -1.40
N ASP A 38 10.99 -2.56 -1.42
CA ASP A 38 10.65 -3.96 -1.23
C ASP A 38 10.76 -4.30 0.26
N LEU A 39 9.61 -4.52 0.90
CA LEU A 39 9.55 -4.77 2.35
C LEU A 39 10.25 -6.05 2.79
N TYR A 40 10.36 -7.05 1.90
CA TYR A 40 11.09 -8.27 2.18
C TYR A 40 12.60 -8.11 1.99
N GLU A 41 13.03 -7.44 0.91
CA GLU A 41 14.43 -7.22 0.61
C GLU A 41 15.10 -6.30 1.64
N MET A 42 14.41 -5.24 2.07
CA MET A 42 14.93 -4.34 3.10
C MET A 42 14.88 -4.93 4.52
N GLY A 43 14.23 -6.09 4.71
CA GLY A 43 14.05 -6.69 6.03
C GLY A 43 13.17 -5.87 6.97
N PHE A 44 12.13 -5.19 6.43
CA PHE A 44 11.23 -4.37 7.26
C PHE A 44 10.65 -5.20 8.41
N GLU A 45 10.83 -4.73 9.64
CA GLU A 45 10.22 -5.33 10.83
C GLU A 45 8.73 -5.06 10.85
N SER A 46 7.92 -6.12 10.82
CA SER A 46 6.45 -5.99 10.76
C SER A 46 5.79 -5.93 12.13
N GLU A 47 6.49 -6.30 13.18
CA GLU A 47 5.96 -6.34 14.52
C GLU A 47 6.27 -5.04 15.27
N MET A 48 5.24 -4.46 15.86
CA MET A 48 5.37 -3.28 16.72
C MET A 48 5.95 -3.74 18.06
N ASP A 49 7.05 -3.15 18.50
CA ASP A 49 7.60 -3.39 19.81
C ASP A 49 6.83 -2.65 20.93
N GLU A 50 7.14 -2.96 22.18
CA GLU A 50 6.49 -2.38 23.34
C GLU A 50 6.72 -0.85 23.42
N GLU A 51 7.89 -0.36 23.05
CA GLU A 51 8.22 1.06 23.11
C GLU A 51 7.35 1.87 22.09
N GLN A 52 7.28 1.39 20.86
CA GLN A 52 6.41 2.01 19.85
C GLN A 52 4.93 1.88 20.23
N TYR A 53 4.49 0.72 20.76
CA TYR A 53 3.13 0.53 21.25
C TYR A 53 2.75 1.55 22.32
N LEU A 54 3.61 1.74 23.33
CA LEU A 54 3.37 2.71 24.42
C LEU A 54 3.36 4.15 23.90
N ARG A 55 4.21 4.48 22.93
CA ARG A 55 4.20 5.77 22.25
C ARG A 55 2.84 6.04 21.57
N GLU A 56 2.37 5.10 20.77
CA GLU A 56 1.13 5.25 20.01
C GLU A 56 -0.10 5.33 20.93
N THR A 57 -0.21 4.45 21.91
CA THR A 57 -1.36 4.39 22.83
C THR A 57 -1.42 5.57 23.81
N SER A 58 -0.29 6.16 24.15
CA SER A 58 -0.25 7.38 25.00
C SER A 58 -0.36 8.68 24.21
N GLY A 59 -0.42 8.62 22.87
CA GLY A 59 -0.47 9.81 22.00
C GLY A 59 0.79 10.68 22.07
N ARG A 60 1.94 10.11 22.48
CA ARG A 60 3.21 10.82 22.68
C ARG A 60 3.93 11.08 21.35
N SER A 61 3.30 11.92 20.52
CA SER A 61 3.87 12.33 19.22
C SER A 61 5.19 13.13 19.34
N ASP A 62 5.53 13.57 20.54
CA ASP A 62 6.80 14.21 20.89
C ASP A 62 7.95 13.22 21.04
N LEU A 63 7.69 11.95 21.23
CA LEU A 63 8.71 10.90 21.28
C LEU A 63 9.12 10.46 19.87
N PRO A 64 10.40 10.08 19.67
CA PRO A 64 10.87 9.61 18.38
C PRO A 64 10.15 8.32 17.95
N VAL A 65 10.04 8.12 16.66
CA VAL A 65 9.64 6.82 16.06
C VAL A 65 10.88 5.97 15.82
N PRO A 66 10.74 4.64 15.67
CA PRO A 66 11.84 3.78 15.25
C PRO A 66 12.48 4.25 13.95
N ARG A 67 13.79 4.04 13.80
CA ARG A 67 14.55 4.54 12.64
C ARG A 67 14.05 4.05 11.29
N ASP A 68 13.62 2.80 11.21
CA ASP A 68 13.03 2.24 9.99
C ASP A 68 11.72 2.94 9.61
N VAL A 69 10.91 3.30 10.61
CA VAL A 69 9.67 4.08 10.44
C VAL A 69 10.00 5.52 9.97
N GLU A 70 11.01 6.15 10.58
CA GLU A 70 11.47 7.49 10.17
C GLU A 70 11.93 7.51 8.70
N MET A 71 12.61 6.46 8.26
CA MET A 71 13.02 6.31 6.86
C MET A 71 11.81 6.21 5.92
N GLU A 72 10.76 5.50 6.31
CA GLU A 72 9.51 5.41 5.54
C GLU A 72 8.79 6.77 5.50
N HIS A 73 8.70 7.49 6.61
CA HIS A 73 8.17 8.86 6.65
C HIS A 73 8.91 9.80 5.68
N ALA A 74 10.25 9.70 5.63
CA ALA A 74 11.05 10.51 4.72
C ALA A 74 10.76 10.23 3.24
N LYS A 75 10.46 8.97 2.87
CA LYS A 75 10.06 8.59 1.51
C LYS A 75 8.65 9.10 1.18
N ILE A 76 7.70 8.92 2.09
CA ILE A 76 6.33 9.43 1.93
C ILE A 76 6.34 10.95 1.77
N ASN A 77 7.12 11.66 2.57
CA ASN A 77 7.21 13.13 2.52
C ASN A 77 7.75 13.69 1.20
N ARG A 78 8.51 12.89 0.43
CA ARG A 78 8.98 13.27 -0.91
C ARG A 78 7.99 12.94 -2.01
N ALA A 79 7.02 12.07 -1.73
CA ALA A 79 6.08 11.57 -2.72
C ALA A 79 4.86 12.49 -2.91
N ASN A 80 4.38 12.57 -4.15
CA ASN A 80 3.05 13.12 -4.45
C ASN A 80 1.97 12.04 -4.43
N GLY A 81 2.35 10.79 -4.74
CA GLY A 81 1.45 9.66 -4.77
C GLY A 81 2.07 8.40 -4.18
N LEU A 82 1.21 7.49 -3.72
CA LEU A 82 1.59 6.18 -3.18
C LEU A 82 1.09 5.07 -4.09
N ALA A 83 1.87 4.01 -4.25
CA ALA A 83 1.40 2.78 -4.87
C ALA A 83 1.75 1.57 -3.98
N PHE A 84 0.78 0.67 -3.80
CA PHE A 84 0.95 -0.55 -3.02
C PHE A 84 0.78 -1.76 -3.94
N ILE A 85 1.77 -2.66 -3.98
CA ILE A 85 1.75 -3.83 -4.85
C ILE A 85 2.01 -5.08 -4.01
N TYR A 86 1.01 -5.98 -3.95
CA TYR A 86 1.06 -7.15 -3.07
C TYR A 86 0.11 -8.28 -3.52
N PRO A 87 0.28 -9.53 -3.07
CA PRO A 87 -0.69 -10.60 -3.25
C PRO A 87 -1.77 -10.55 -2.18
N VAL A 88 -3.00 -10.88 -2.56
CA VAL A 88 -4.10 -11.09 -1.59
C VAL A 88 -3.89 -12.43 -0.88
N TRP A 89 -3.69 -12.39 0.43
CA TRP A 89 -3.61 -13.54 1.30
C TRP A 89 -4.70 -13.47 2.36
N TRP A 90 -5.55 -14.49 2.41
CA TRP A 90 -6.68 -14.52 3.35
C TRP A 90 -7.51 -13.22 3.32
N SER A 91 -7.86 -12.78 2.10
CA SER A 91 -8.72 -11.62 1.83
C SER A 91 -8.16 -10.25 2.28
N ASP A 92 -6.89 -10.16 2.64
CA ASP A 92 -6.21 -8.91 2.99
C ASP A 92 -4.78 -8.88 2.42
N CYS A 93 -4.03 -7.86 2.77
CA CYS A 93 -2.61 -7.74 2.44
C CYS A 93 -1.77 -8.71 3.30
N PRO A 94 -0.54 -9.05 2.87
CA PRO A 94 0.38 -9.85 3.68
C PRO A 94 0.68 -9.22 5.04
N ALA A 95 0.94 -10.05 6.06
CA ALA A 95 1.26 -9.60 7.42
C ALA A 95 2.36 -8.53 7.46
N LYS A 96 3.38 -8.66 6.61
CA LYS A 96 4.48 -7.68 6.52
C LYS A 96 3.97 -6.29 6.06
N LEU A 97 3.05 -6.23 5.12
CA LEU A 97 2.44 -4.96 4.70
C LEU A 97 1.46 -4.44 5.76
N LYS A 98 0.72 -5.34 6.43
CA LYS A 98 -0.13 -4.92 7.57
C LYS A 98 0.72 -4.28 8.66
N GLY A 99 1.87 -4.89 9.00
CA GLY A 99 2.82 -4.33 9.95
C GLY A 99 3.41 -2.98 9.50
N TRP A 100 3.61 -2.78 8.19
CA TRP A 100 3.98 -1.46 7.67
C TRP A 100 2.91 -0.42 7.98
N PHE A 101 1.62 -0.70 7.75
CA PHE A 101 0.54 0.21 8.12
C PHE A 101 0.50 0.48 9.62
N ASP A 102 0.63 -0.57 10.45
CA ASP A 102 0.56 -0.46 11.90
C ASP A 102 1.69 0.40 12.48
N ARG A 103 2.89 0.31 11.88
CA ARG A 103 4.08 0.98 12.40
C ARG A 103 4.35 2.34 11.78
N VAL A 104 4.00 2.54 10.49
CA VAL A 104 4.32 3.76 9.75
C VAL A 104 3.23 4.83 9.88
N LEU A 105 1.95 4.44 9.98
CA LEU A 105 0.86 5.40 10.15
C LEU A 105 0.74 5.85 11.61
N THR A 106 1.76 6.53 12.12
CA THR A 106 1.89 6.90 13.53
C THR A 106 1.08 8.14 13.92
N CYS A 107 0.75 8.21 15.20
CA CYS A 107 0.21 9.42 15.83
C CYS A 107 1.20 10.60 15.69
N GLY A 108 0.69 11.75 15.30
CA GLY A 108 1.49 12.95 15.04
C GLY A 108 2.04 13.05 13.61
N TYR A 109 2.07 11.94 12.85
CA TYR A 109 2.47 11.90 11.45
C TYR A 109 1.28 11.67 10.50
N ALA A 110 0.60 10.54 10.62
CA ALA A 110 -0.54 10.22 9.75
C ALA A 110 -1.85 10.77 10.29
N TYR A 111 -1.99 10.79 11.59
CA TYR A 111 -3.19 11.30 12.30
C TYR A 111 -2.80 11.99 13.61
N PHE A 112 -3.77 12.68 14.20
CA PHE A 112 -3.65 13.29 15.53
C PHE A 112 -5.01 13.30 16.20
N TYR A 113 -5.01 13.57 17.51
CA TYR A 113 -6.22 13.89 18.27
C TYR A 113 -6.16 15.35 18.73
N ASP A 114 -7.23 16.09 18.56
CA ASP A 114 -7.35 17.45 19.08
C ASP A 114 -7.67 17.47 20.59
N GLN A 115 -7.83 18.66 21.14
CA GLN A 115 -8.13 18.84 22.57
C GLN A 115 -9.49 18.28 22.98
N GLU A 116 -10.42 18.09 22.05
CA GLU A 116 -11.75 17.54 22.24
C GLU A 116 -11.78 16.02 22.00
N GLY A 117 -10.63 15.42 21.61
CA GLY A 117 -10.48 14.00 21.32
C GLY A 117 -10.94 13.61 19.92
N ALA A 118 -11.23 14.56 19.04
CA ALA A 118 -11.57 14.28 17.66
C ALA A 118 -10.30 13.95 16.85
N ARG A 119 -10.39 12.89 16.02
CA ARG A 119 -9.28 12.45 15.16
C ARG A 119 -9.21 13.33 13.90
N GLY A 120 -8.06 13.93 13.68
CA GLY A 120 -7.72 14.61 12.44
C GLY A 120 -6.66 13.83 11.62
N THR A 121 -6.47 14.23 10.38
CA THR A 121 -5.49 13.63 9.44
C THR A 121 -4.37 14.62 9.16
N ARG A 122 -3.16 14.10 8.85
CA ARG A 122 -1.98 14.93 8.57
C ARG A 122 -1.27 14.61 7.26
N MET A 123 -1.54 13.47 6.64
CA MET A 123 -0.92 13.15 5.37
C MET A 123 -1.41 14.08 4.26
N SER A 124 -0.49 14.49 3.38
CA SER A 124 -0.78 15.34 2.23
C SER A 124 -0.33 14.64 0.95
N ILE A 125 -0.91 13.48 0.67
CA ILE A 125 -0.69 12.69 -0.54
C ILE A 125 -1.87 12.92 -1.49
N GLU A 126 -1.58 13.29 -2.73
CA GLU A 126 -2.64 13.60 -3.71
C GLU A 126 -3.48 12.37 -4.04
N LYS A 127 -2.80 11.23 -4.28
CA LYS A 127 -3.49 9.98 -4.60
C LYS A 127 -2.72 8.74 -4.22
N ALA A 128 -3.46 7.64 -4.05
CA ALA A 128 -2.89 6.31 -3.86
C ALA A 128 -3.53 5.28 -4.79
N LEU A 129 -2.73 4.34 -5.26
CA LEU A 129 -3.16 3.19 -6.05
C LEU A 129 -2.74 1.91 -5.36
N VAL A 130 -3.69 0.98 -5.26
CA VAL A 130 -3.45 -0.37 -4.75
C VAL A 130 -3.59 -1.35 -5.91
N LEU A 131 -2.54 -2.11 -6.20
CA LEU A 131 -2.52 -3.20 -7.17
C LEU A 131 -2.33 -4.51 -6.40
N CYS A 132 -3.37 -5.31 -6.27
CA CYS A 132 -3.26 -6.57 -5.56
C CYS A 132 -3.62 -7.76 -6.46
N SER A 133 -2.73 -8.75 -6.52
CA SER A 133 -2.97 -9.98 -7.26
C SER A 133 -3.77 -10.98 -6.42
N ALA A 134 -4.82 -11.59 -7.00
CA ALA A 134 -5.67 -12.54 -6.31
C ALA A 134 -5.80 -13.87 -7.06
N GLY A 135 -5.87 -14.98 -6.32
CA GLY A 135 -6.07 -16.31 -6.91
C GLY A 135 -7.43 -16.43 -7.60
N HIS A 136 -8.50 -16.04 -6.92
CA HIS A 136 -9.86 -16.03 -7.49
C HIS A 136 -10.04 -14.89 -8.50
N THR A 137 -11.00 -15.04 -9.40
CA THR A 137 -11.37 -13.96 -10.33
C THR A 137 -11.97 -12.77 -9.56
N THR A 138 -11.82 -11.57 -10.12
CA THR A 138 -12.40 -10.36 -9.52
C THR A 138 -13.92 -10.49 -9.38
N ASP A 139 -14.60 -11.03 -10.40
CA ASP A 139 -16.05 -11.23 -10.38
C ASP A 139 -16.49 -12.12 -9.22
N HIS A 140 -15.78 -13.21 -8.98
CA HIS A 140 -16.07 -14.09 -7.84
C HIS A 140 -15.89 -13.37 -6.50
N LEU A 141 -14.81 -12.59 -6.35
CA LEU A 141 -14.57 -11.80 -5.13
C LEU A 141 -15.61 -10.71 -4.91
N GLU A 142 -16.15 -10.13 -5.99
CA GLU A 142 -17.27 -9.19 -5.92
C GLU A 142 -18.56 -9.89 -5.47
N GLU A 143 -18.89 -11.02 -6.11
CA GLU A 143 -20.11 -11.79 -5.82
C GLU A 143 -20.20 -12.20 -4.35
N ILE A 144 -19.08 -12.63 -3.75
CA ILE A 144 -19.05 -13.04 -2.34
C ILE A 144 -18.80 -11.91 -1.35
N GLY A 145 -18.68 -10.63 -1.83
CA GLY A 145 -18.51 -9.44 -1.01
C GLY A 145 -17.09 -9.20 -0.46
N ILE A 146 -16.13 -10.06 -0.79
CA ILE A 146 -14.74 -9.92 -0.32
C ILE A 146 -14.07 -8.70 -0.95
N ALA A 147 -14.26 -8.46 -2.26
CA ALA A 147 -13.68 -7.30 -2.93
C ALA A 147 -14.17 -5.97 -2.33
N ALA A 148 -15.45 -5.88 -2.01
CA ALA A 148 -16.02 -4.69 -1.35
C ALA A 148 -15.42 -4.47 0.05
N SER A 149 -15.23 -5.54 0.83
CA SER A 149 -14.62 -5.49 2.16
C SER A 149 -13.14 -5.06 2.09
N MET A 150 -12.38 -5.60 1.14
CA MET A 150 -10.98 -5.23 0.91
C MET A 150 -10.86 -3.74 0.57
N ARG A 151 -11.70 -3.24 -0.35
CA ARG A 151 -11.72 -1.80 -0.70
C ARG A 151 -12.09 -0.94 0.49
N HIS A 152 -13.10 -1.34 1.26
CA HIS A 152 -13.51 -0.57 2.43
C HIS A 152 -12.37 -0.40 3.44
N ILE A 153 -11.70 -1.48 3.80
CA ILE A 153 -10.58 -1.45 4.76
C ILE A 153 -9.39 -0.69 4.19
N MET A 154 -8.97 -1.02 2.97
CA MET A 154 -7.75 -0.47 2.41
C MET A 154 -7.89 0.99 2.00
N LEU A 155 -8.98 1.33 1.28
CA LEU A 155 -9.15 2.68 0.75
C LEU A 155 -9.73 3.63 1.79
N ASN A 156 -10.82 3.26 2.48
CA ASN A 156 -11.51 4.20 3.34
C ASN A 156 -10.81 4.38 4.68
N ASP A 157 -10.35 3.29 5.30
CA ASP A 157 -9.73 3.36 6.62
C ASP A 157 -8.23 3.68 6.54
N ARG A 158 -7.45 2.86 5.79
CA ARG A 158 -5.98 2.97 5.78
C ARG A 158 -5.43 4.12 4.94
N LEU A 159 -6.14 4.57 3.89
CA LEU A 159 -5.65 5.61 2.98
C LEU A 159 -6.43 6.93 3.12
N LEU A 160 -7.70 6.95 2.76
CA LEU A 160 -8.52 8.16 2.90
C LEU A 160 -8.65 8.60 4.36
N GLY A 161 -8.75 7.63 5.29
CA GLY A 161 -8.82 7.87 6.73
C GLY A 161 -7.59 8.52 7.35
N VAL A 162 -6.47 8.62 6.64
CA VAL A 162 -5.25 9.32 7.08
C VAL A 162 -4.92 10.56 6.25
N GLY A 163 -5.78 10.92 5.28
CA GLY A 163 -5.66 12.18 4.53
C GLY A 163 -5.10 12.04 3.11
N VAL A 164 -5.05 10.84 2.54
CA VAL A 164 -4.83 10.66 1.09
C VAL A 164 -6.03 11.23 0.34
N GLY A 165 -5.79 12.10 -0.64
CA GLY A 165 -6.86 12.84 -1.34
C GLY A 165 -7.76 11.95 -2.21
N GLN A 166 -7.17 10.98 -2.92
CA GLN A 166 -7.88 10.01 -3.75
C GLN A 166 -7.23 8.63 -3.59
N ALA A 167 -8.04 7.57 -3.52
CA ALA A 167 -7.53 6.21 -3.41
C ALA A 167 -8.31 5.26 -4.34
N GLN A 168 -7.57 4.41 -5.05
CA GLN A 168 -8.14 3.42 -5.96
C GLN A 168 -7.50 2.05 -5.70
N MET A 169 -8.28 0.98 -5.86
CA MET A 169 -7.79 -0.40 -5.79
C MET A 169 -8.19 -1.16 -7.06
N GLU A 170 -7.19 -1.75 -7.69
CA GLU A 170 -7.34 -2.70 -8.78
C GLU A 170 -6.99 -4.10 -8.28
N ILE A 171 -7.95 -5.02 -8.36
CA ILE A 171 -7.76 -6.43 -8.00
C ILE A 171 -7.46 -7.20 -9.29
N LEU A 172 -6.22 -7.64 -9.43
CA LEU A 172 -5.74 -8.41 -10.56
C LEU A 172 -6.01 -9.90 -10.29
N GLY A 173 -7.27 -10.30 -10.51
CA GLY A 173 -7.80 -11.63 -10.18
C GLY A 173 -7.46 -12.71 -11.21
N GLY A 174 -7.87 -13.96 -10.92
CA GLY A 174 -7.76 -15.08 -11.85
C GLY A 174 -6.39 -15.76 -11.91
N MET A 175 -5.57 -15.60 -10.84
CA MET A 175 -4.21 -16.17 -10.84
C MET A 175 -4.13 -17.64 -10.43
N MET A 176 -5.24 -18.26 -9.97
CA MET A 176 -5.25 -19.65 -9.48
C MET A 176 -5.44 -20.74 -10.53
N PRO A 177 -6.22 -20.64 -11.57
CA PRO A 177 -5.92 -21.41 -12.76
C PRO A 177 -4.82 -20.62 -13.48
N LEU A 178 -3.61 -21.13 -13.59
CA LEU A 178 -2.48 -20.51 -14.30
C LEU A 178 -2.84 -20.27 -15.79
N ASP A 179 -3.81 -19.41 -16.02
CA ASP A 179 -4.29 -19.03 -17.35
C ASP A 179 -3.49 -17.83 -17.82
N ASP A 180 -2.69 -18.02 -18.83
CA ASP A 180 -1.82 -17.00 -19.40
C ASP A 180 -2.62 -15.78 -19.89
N THR A 181 -3.88 -15.96 -20.32
CA THR A 181 -4.75 -14.85 -20.75
C THR A 181 -5.00 -13.86 -19.59
N TYR A 182 -5.33 -14.34 -18.39
CA TYR A 182 -5.50 -13.46 -17.23
C TYR A 182 -4.19 -12.76 -16.84
N ARG A 183 -3.07 -13.49 -16.94
CA ARG A 183 -1.75 -12.92 -16.63
C ARG A 183 -1.41 -11.76 -17.56
N GLU A 184 -1.56 -11.95 -18.86
CA GLU A 184 -1.26 -10.92 -19.87
C GLU A 184 -2.17 -9.70 -19.70
N GLN A 185 -3.46 -9.90 -19.55
CA GLN A 185 -4.43 -8.82 -19.33
C GLN A 185 -4.13 -8.02 -18.05
N ASN A 186 -3.83 -8.70 -16.96
CA ASN A 186 -3.50 -8.06 -15.70
C ASN A 186 -2.17 -7.29 -15.75
N LEU A 187 -1.15 -7.79 -16.46
CA LEU A 187 0.10 -7.05 -16.67
C LEU A 187 -0.10 -5.82 -17.57
N GLN A 188 -0.88 -5.94 -18.64
CA GLN A 188 -1.24 -4.81 -19.47
C GLN A 188 -2.02 -3.75 -18.66
N ARG A 189 -2.96 -4.18 -17.82
CA ARG A 189 -3.71 -3.29 -16.93
C ARG A 189 -2.81 -2.56 -15.94
N ALA A 190 -1.85 -3.27 -15.32
CA ALA A 190 -0.87 -2.66 -14.42
C ALA A 190 -0.02 -1.59 -15.12
N TYR A 191 0.45 -1.87 -16.34
CA TYR A 191 1.18 -0.91 -17.16
C TYR A 191 0.35 0.34 -17.48
N GLU A 192 -0.90 0.17 -17.90
CA GLU A 192 -1.82 1.28 -18.19
C GLU A 192 -2.07 2.15 -16.97
N LEU A 193 -2.26 1.52 -15.80
CA LEU A 193 -2.43 2.24 -14.54
C LEU A 193 -1.17 3.02 -14.14
N GLY A 194 0.02 2.51 -14.45
CA GLY A 194 1.26 3.27 -14.29
C GLY A 194 1.34 4.48 -15.21
N LYS A 195 0.87 4.36 -16.44
CA LYS A 195 0.82 5.50 -17.39
C LYS A 195 -0.20 6.57 -17.01
N LEU A 196 -1.27 6.18 -16.35
CA LEU A 196 -2.37 7.08 -15.96
C LEU A 196 -2.19 7.66 -14.55
N PHE A 197 -1.14 7.21 -13.88
CA PHE A 197 -0.86 7.63 -12.50
C PHE A 197 -0.58 9.10 -12.38
#